data_53afa89ffad46e9b49d0eb6e60d48123
#
_entry.id   53afa89ffad46e9b49d0eb6e60d48123
#
_cell.length_a   1.000
_cell.length_b   1.000
_cell.length_c   1.000
_cell.angle_alpha   90.00
_cell.angle_beta   90.00
_cell.angle_gamma   90.00
#
_symmetry.space_group_name_H-M   'P 1'
#
loop_
_entity.id
_entity.type
_entity.pdbx_description
1 polymer ?
#
loop_
_entity_poly.entity_id
_entity_poly.type
_entity_poly.pdbx_seq_one_letter_code
_entity_poly.pdbx_strand_id
1 'polypeptide(L)'
;MSTVYVVGLGPGAGEQMTVRAEKILEACPVILGYTVYIDLVREQYPEKKFLSTPMKQEVKRCQMAFEEAVKGQDVAMVCSGDAGVYGMAGLIYEVGREYPEIKIEIIPGITAATGGAAVLGAPLMHDFAVISLSDLLTPWEQIEERLEAAAKAGFVICLYNCLLYT
;
A
#
# COMPACT_ATOMS: atom_id res chain seq x y z
N MET A 1 -15.30 18.97 -3.58
CA MET A 1 -15.18 17.94 -2.53
C MET A 1 -13.85 17.25 -2.78
N SER A 2 -12.92 17.33 -1.86
CA SER A 2 -11.57 16.78 -2.06
C SER A 2 -11.55 15.28 -1.83
N THR A 3 -10.58 14.61 -2.44
CA THR A 3 -10.42 13.17 -2.36
C THR A 3 -9.03 12.80 -1.85
N VAL A 4 -8.96 11.84 -0.94
CA VAL A 4 -7.73 11.14 -0.60
C VAL A 4 -7.69 9.84 -1.39
N TYR A 5 -6.79 9.78 -2.35
CA TYR A 5 -6.50 8.57 -3.13
C TYR A 5 -5.41 7.75 -2.44
N VAL A 6 -5.66 6.49 -2.15
CA VAL A 6 -4.64 5.57 -1.63
C VAL A 6 -4.12 4.72 -2.77
N VAL A 7 -2.91 5.01 -3.22
CA VAL A 7 -2.41 4.56 -4.52
C VAL A 7 -1.35 3.48 -4.35
N GLY A 8 -1.61 2.30 -4.89
CA GLY A 8 -0.61 1.24 -5.01
C GLY A 8 0.34 1.52 -6.18
N LEU A 9 1.64 1.65 -5.90
CA LEU A 9 2.68 1.91 -6.90
C LEU A 9 3.12 0.67 -7.68
N GLY A 10 2.64 -0.51 -7.32
CA GLY A 10 3.16 -1.75 -7.88
C GLY A 10 4.55 -2.11 -7.33
N PRO A 11 5.31 -2.99 -8.01
CA PRO A 11 6.58 -3.53 -7.52
C PRO A 11 7.79 -2.55 -7.66
N GLY A 12 7.58 -1.34 -8.14
CA GLY A 12 8.57 -0.27 -8.11
C GLY A 12 9.03 0.27 -9.47
N ALA A 13 8.91 -0.47 -10.55
CA ALA A 13 9.18 0.06 -11.90
C ALA A 13 7.97 0.86 -12.40
N GLY A 14 8.20 2.06 -12.96
CA GLY A 14 7.11 2.93 -13.43
C GLY A 14 6.20 2.25 -14.46
N GLU A 15 6.75 1.46 -15.37
CA GLU A 15 6.00 0.67 -16.37
C GLU A 15 5.10 -0.42 -15.76
N GLN A 16 5.29 -0.77 -14.51
CA GLN A 16 4.47 -1.73 -13.74
C GLN A 16 3.41 -1.05 -12.87
N MET A 17 3.33 0.26 -12.92
CA MET A 17 2.24 1.02 -12.31
C MET A 17 0.97 0.88 -13.17
N THR A 18 -0.18 0.86 -12.52
CA THR A 18 -1.44 0.90 -13.28
C THR A 18 -1.61 2.28 -13.93
N VAL A 19 -2.16 2.33 -15.14
CA VAL A 19 -2.48 3.59 -15.85
C VAL A 19 -3.35 4.51 -14.97
N ARG A 20 -4.21 3.95 -14.11
CA ARG A 20 -5.03 4.73 -13.20
C ARG A 20 -4.20 5.36 -12.09
N ALA A 21 -3.24 4.64 -11.52
CA ALA A 21 -2.34 5.16 -10.51
C ALA A 21 -1.51 6.33 -11.08
N GLU A 22 -0.94 6.17 -12.27
CA GLU A 22 -0.19 7.20 -12.96
C GLU A 22 -1.03 8.48 -13.14
N LYS A 23 -2.24 8.36 -13.70
CA LYS A 23 -3.15 9.50 -13.90
C LYS A 23 -3.53 10.22 -12.61
N ILE A 24 -3.70 9.49 -11.50
CA ILE A 24 -3.98 10.10 -10.20
C ILE A 24 -2.76 10.84 -9.66
N LEU A 25 -1.55 10.28 -9.79
CA LEU A 25 -0.33 10.96 -9.39
C LEU A 25 -0.07 12.23 -10.21
N GLU A 26 -0.37 12.19 -11.52
CA GLU A 26 -0.31 13.37 -12.39
C GLU A 26 -1.32 14.45 -11.97
N ALA A 27 -2.55 14.06 -11.61
CA ALA A 27 -3.63 15.00 -11.29
C ALA A 27 -3.51 15.62 -9.89
N CYS A 28 -3.08 14.83 -8.88
CA CYS A 28 -3.02 15.30 -7.50
C CYS A 28 -1.90 16.33 -7.27
N PRO A 29 -2.18 17.48 -6.66
CA PRO A 29 -1.15 18.47 -6.32
C PRO A 29 -0.26 18.04 -5.15
N VAL A 30 -0.75 17.13 -4.30
CA VAL A 30 -0.05 16.64 -3.11
C VAL A 30 0.16 15.15 -3.21
N ILE A 31 1.41 14.70 -3.07
CA ILE A 31 1.77 13.29 -2.97
C ILE A 31 2.38 13.05 -1.58
N LEU A 32 1.85 12.07 -0.87
CA LEU A 32 2.23 11.77 0.51
C LEU A 32 2.50 10.28 0.67
N GLY A 33 3.50 9.92 1.48
CA GLY A 33 3.83 8.51 1.69
C GLY A 33 4.94 8.27 2.71
N TYR A 34 5.32 7.00 2.84
CA TYR A 34 6.54 6.63 3.51
C TYR A 34 7.75 7.19 2.72
N THR A 35 8.77 7.68 3.43
CA THR A 35 9.91 8.38 2.82
C THR A 35 10.49 7.63 1.62
N VAL A 36 10.75 6.32 1.76
CA VAL A 36 11.32 5.50 0.69
C VAL A 36 10.39 5.44 -0.54
N TYR A 37 9.07 5.41 -0.35
CA TYR A 37 8.13 5.38 -1.49
C TYR A 37 8.02 6.73 -2.18
N ILE A 38 8.16 7.83 -1.42
CA ILE A 38 8.22 9.18 -1.98
C ILE A 38 9.47 9.33 -2.87
N ASP A 39 10.61 8.79 -2.45
CA ASP A 39 11.84 8.86 -3.22
C ASP A 39 11.75 8.14 -4.58
N LEU A 40 10.92 7.07 -4.67
CA LEU A 40 10.67 6.36 -5.93
C LEU A 40 9.91 7.19 -6.98
N VAL A 41 9.09 8.14 -6.57
CA VAL A 41 8.20 8.90 -7.47
C VAL A 41 8.61 10.37 -7.62
N ARG A 42 9.44 10.90 -6.75
CA ARG A 42 9.80 12.31 -6.69
C ARG A 42 10.38 12.86 -8.00
N GLU A 43 11.24 12.09 -8.64
CA GLU A 43 11.88 12.51 -9.89
C GLU A 43 10.91 12.57 -11.08
N GLN A 44 9.85 11.75 -11.03
CA GLN A 44 8.83 11.71 -12.09
C GLN A 44 7.83 12.86 -12.00
N TYR A 45 7.65 13.44 -10.81
CA TYR A 45 6.66 14.48 -10.54
C TYR A 45 7.28 15.68 -9.80
N PRO A 46 8.30 16.35 -10.35
CA PRO A 46 9.12 17.34 -9.62
C PRO A 46 8.33 18.59 -9.17
N GLU A 47 7.19 18.88 -9.81
CA GLU A 47 6.35 20.05 -9.50
C GLU A 47 5.35 19.80 -8.36
N LYS A 48 5.25 18.58 -7.84
CA LYS A 48 4.28 18.24 -6.79
C LYS A 48 4.78 18.60 -5.40
N LYS A 49 3.82 18.87 -4.51
CA LYS A 49 4.11 18.99 -3.08
C LYS A 49 4.27 17.59 -2.48
N PHE A 50 5.47 17.28 -2.01
CA PHE A 50 5.74 16.02 -1.36
C PHE A 50 5.73 16.13 0.16
N LEU A 51 4.99 15.21 0.80
CA LEU A 51 4.98 15.03 2.25
C LEU A 51 5.38 13.59 2.57
N SER A 52 6.17 13.41 3.62
CA SER A 52 6.59 12.07 4.02
C SER A 52 6.66 11.91 5.53
N THR A 53 6.54 10.68 5.98
CA THR A 53 6.80 10.29 7.37
C THR A 53 7.70 9.05 7.39
N PRO A 54 8.53 8.88 8.43
CA PRO A 54 9.30 7.66 8.62
C PRO A 54 8.40 6.45 8.95
N MET A 55 9.02 5.28 9.07
CA MET A 55 8.39 4.05 9.54
C MET A 55 7.76 4.24 10.93
N LYS A 56 6.71 3.48 11.22
CA LYS A 56 5.95 3.52 12.50
C LYS A 56 5.20 4.83 12.75
N GLN A 57 4.91 5.60 11.71
CA GLN A 57 4.08 6.82 11.77
C GLN A 57 2.89 6.74 10.80
N GLU A 58 2.29 5.56 10.68
CA GLU A 58 1.20 5.28 9.73
C GLU A 58 -0.04 6.13 10.04
N VAL A 59 -0.45 6.20 11.31
CA VAL A 59 -1.61 7.02 11.74
C VAL A 59 -1.38 8.50 11.43
N LYS A 60 -0.20 9.02 11.77
CA LYS A 60 0.17 10.40 11.46
C LYS A 60 0.15 10.67 9.96
N ARG A 61 0.62 9.71 9.16
CA ARG A 61 0.58 9.80 7.70
C ARG A 61 -0.85 9.93 7.19
N CYS A 62 -1.79 9.13 7.71
CA CYS A 62 -3.21 9.24 7.38
C CYS A 62 -3.78 10.61 7.77
N GLN A 63 -3.51 11.09 8.98
CA GLN A 63 -3.96 12.41 9.45
C GLN A 63 -3.47 13.53 8.53
N MET A 64 -2.18 13.53 8.16
CA MET A 64 -1.61 14.52 7.23
C MET A 64 -2.31 14.51 5.86
N ALA A 65 -2.73 13.33 5.36
CA ALA A 65 -3.48 13.26 4.10
C ALA A 65 -4.84 13.97 4.22
N PHE A 66 -5.57 13.76 5.31
CA PHE A 66 -6.84 14.45 5.55
C PHE A 66 -6.66 15.94 5.82
N GLU A 67 -5.64 16.35 6.58
CA GLU A 67 -5.32 17.75 6.83
C GLU A 67 -5.07 18.53 5.52
N GLU A 68 -4.42 17.94 4.53
CA GLU A 68 -4.25 18.53 3.20
C GLU A 68 -5.57 18.52 2.41
N ALA A 69 -6.35 17.43 2.50
CA ALA A 69 -7.62 17.34 1.81
C ALA A 69 -8.66 18.36 2.31
N VAL A 70 -8.68 18.64 3.62
CA VAL A 70 -9.54 19.68 4.22
C VAL A 70 -9.21 21.08 3.67
N LYS A 71 -7.98 21.32 3.23
CA LYS A 71 -7.59 22.59 2.57
C LYS A 71 -8.12 22.71 1.13
N GLY A 72 -8.90 21.75 0.66
CA GLY A 72 -9.51 21.75 -0.67
C GLY A 72 -8.65 21.12 -1.77
N GLN A 73 -7.61 20.36 -1.42
CA GLN A 73 -6.69 19.71 -2.36
C GLN A 73 -6.94 18.21 -2.44
N ASP A 74 -6.85 17.63 -3.63
CA ASP A 74 -6.77 16.19 -3.79
C ASP A 74 -5.38 15.70 -3.37
N VAL A 75 -5.33 14.57 -2.68
CA VAL A 75 -4.10 14.00 -2.11
C VAL A 75 -3.92 12.57 -2.59
N ALA A 76 -2.75 12.24 -3.13
CA ALA A 76 -2.35 10.88 -3.43
C ALA A 76 -1.45 10.34 -2.31
N MET A 77 -1.95 9.39 -1.52
CA MET A 77 -1.14 8.67 -0.53
C MET A 77 -0.60 7.39 -1.15
N VAL A 78 0.72 7.33 -1.35
CA VAL A 78 1.37 6.21 -2.05
C VAL A 78 1.76 5.07 -1.13
N CYS A 79 1.57 3.84 -1.63
CA CYS A 79 1.94 2.59 -1.00
C CYS A 79 2.74 1.73 -1.98
N SER A 80 3.70 0.95 -1.51
CA SER A 80 4.34 -0.10 -2.33
C SER A 80 3.34 -1.21 -2.64
N GLY A 81 3.46 -1.85 -3.79
CA GLY A 81 2.59 -2.93 -4.21
C GLY A 81 1.15 -2.49 -4.37
N ASP A 82 0.25 -3.12 -3.64
CA ASP A 82 -1.19 -2.80 -3.59
C ASP A 82 -1.57 -2.16 -2.25
N ALA A 83 -2.39 -1.11 -2.30
CA ALA A 83 -2.80 -0.38 -1.11
C ALA A 83 -3.68 -1.20 -0.15
N GLY A 84 -4.37 -2.23 -0.64
CA GLY A 84 -5.26 -3.11 0.13
C GLY A 84 -4.57 -4.38 0.65
N VAL A 85 -3.39 -4.75 0.13
CA VAL A 85 -2.66 -5.96 0.55
C VAL A 85 -1.56 -5.57 1.54
N TYR A 86 -1.85 -5.63 2.83
CA TYR A 86 -0.99 -5.16 3.93
C TYR A 86 -0.50 -3.71 3.76
N GLY A 87 -1.28 -2.91 3.01
CA GLY A 87 -1.04 -1.50 2.77
C GLY A 87 -1.86 -0.59 3.68
N MET A 88 -1.99 0.68 3.28
CA MET A 88 -2.62 1.71 4.10
C MET A 88 -4.14 1.79 3.99
N ALA A 89 -4.79 1.00 3.09
CA ALA A 89 -6.22 1.14 2.79
C ALA A 89 -7.12 0.92 4.02
N GLY A 90 -6.81 -0.06 4.87
CA GLY A 90 -7.59 -0.28 6.09
C GLY A 90 -7.49 0.89 7.06
N LEU A 91 -6.27 1.36 7.32
CA LEU A 91 -6.01 2.44 8.28
C LEU A 91 -6.58 3.78 7.81
N ILE A 92 -6.53 4.09 6.50
CA ILE A 92 -7.10 5.33 5.99
C ILE A 92 -8.61 5.40 6.18
N TYR A 93 -9.33 4.28 6.04
CA TYR A 93 -10.76 4.22 6.32
C TYR A 93 -11.07 4.38 7.82
N GLU A 94 -10.21 3.86 8.69
CA GLU A 94 -10.36 4.02 10.14
C GLU A 94 -10.20 5.48 10.55
N VAL A 95 -9.11 6.12 10.17
CA VAL A 95 -8.84 7.55 10.46
C VAL A 95 -9.85 8.45 9.74
N GLY A 96 -10.28 8.08 8.55
CA GLY A 96 -11.23 8.84 7.74
C GLY A 96 -12.62 8.99 8.36
N ARG A 97 -12.97 8.21 9.40
CA ARG A 97 -14.22 8.39 10.15
C ARG A 97 -14.35 9.76 10.80
N GLU A 98 -13.20 10.41 11.07
CA GLU A 98 -13.14 11.76 11.64
C GLU A 98 -13.32 12.86 10.57
N TYR A 99 -13.31 12.50 9.28
CA TYR A 99 -13.35 13.41 8.12
C TYR A 99 -14.45 13.01 7.11
N PRO A 100 -15.72 12.96 7.53
CA PRO A 100 -16.82 12.42 6.71
C PRO A 100 -17.09 13.19 5.42
N GLU A 101 -16.60 14.44 5.31
CA GLU A 101 -16.70 15.29 4.13
C GLU A 101 -15.64 14.97 3.06
N ILE A 102 -14.61 14.19 3.38
CA ILE A 102 -13.52 13.86 2.47
C ILE A 102 -13.80 12.49 1.84
N LYS A 103 -13.80 12.43 0.51
CA LYS A 103 -13.90 11.16 -0.21
C LYS A 103 -12.59 10.37 -0.08
N ILE A 104 -12.72 9.07 0.14
CA ILE A 104 -11.59 8.12 0.07
C ILE A 104 -11.77 7.25 -1.16
N GLU A 105 -10.70 7.07 -1.93
CA GLU A 105 -10.69 6.18 -3.07
C GLU A 105 -9.41 5.34 -3.12
N ILE A 106 -9.57 4.01 -3.20
CA ILE A 106 -8.43 3.08 -3.26
C ILE A 106 -8.10 2.80 -4.72
N ILE A 107 -6.86 3.03 -5.11
CA ILE A 107 -6.34 2.77 -6.44
C ILE A 107 -5.44 1.53 -6.35
N PRO A 108 -5.84 0.41 -6.96
CA PRO A 108 -5.09 -0.85 -6.85
C PRO A 108 -3.73 -0.77 -7.54
N GLY A 109 -2.79 -1.54 -7.04
CA GLY A 109 -1.48 -1.76 -7.63
C GLY A 109 -1.16 -3.25 -7.76
N ILE A 110 -0.08 -3.58 -8.42
CA ILE A 110 0.42 -4.96 -8.52
C ILE A 110 1.10 -5.31 -7.20
N THR A 111 0.49 -6.19 -6.43
CA THR A 111 1.08 -6.67 -5.17
C THR A 111 2.31 -7.55 -5.39
N ALA A 112 3.23 -7.59 -4.44
CA ALA A 112 4.46 -8.39 -4.52
C ALA A 112 4.21 -9.88 -4.78
N ALA A 113 3.08 -10.44 -4.33
CA ALA A 113 2.72 -11.83 -4.61
C ALA A 113 2.64 -12.10 -6.12
N THR A 114 1.87 -11.31 -6.85
CA THR A 114 1.68 -11.47 -8.29
C THR A 114 2.88 -10.94 -9.09
N GLY A 115 3.48 -9.82 -8.68
CA GLY A 115 4.68 -9.28 -9.31
C GLY A 115 5.88 -10.24 -9.20
N GLY A 116 6.12 -10.80 -8.02
CA GLY A 116 7.17 -11.79 -7.79
C GLY A 116 6.90 -13.12 -8.51
N ALA A 117 5.65 -13.56 -8.52
CA ALA A 117 5.25 -14.77 -9.24
C ALA A 117 5.55 -14.69 -10.75
N ALA A 118 5.34 -13.52 -11.37
CA ALA A 118 5.64 -13.32 -12.78
C ALA A 118 7.13 -13.50 -13.09
N VAL A 119 8.02 -13.10 -12.17
CA VAL A 119 9.49 -13.29 -12.31
C VAL A 119 9.89 -14.76 -12.08
N LEU A 120 9.16 -15.46 -11.20
CA LEU A 120 9.43 -16.86 -10.81
C LEU A 120 8.81 -17.91 -11.75
N GLY A 121 8.20 -17.52 -12.86
CA GLY A 121 7.60 -18.44 -13.81
C GLY A 121 6.17 -18.86 -13.45
N ALA A 122 5.40 -17.93 -12.87
CA ALA A 122 3.96 -18.08 -12.59
C ALA A 122 3.59 -19.24 -11.62
N PRO A 123 4.18 -19.33 -10.41
CA PRO A 123 3.90 -20.41 -9.46
C PRO A 123 2.48 -20.35 -8.87
N LEU A 124 1.72 -19.27 -9.09
CA LEU A 124 0.36 -19.06 -8.55
C LEU A 124 -0.74 -19.60 -9.48
N MET A 125 -0.50 -20.71 -10.17
CA MET A 125 -1.49 -21.33 -11.07
C MET A 125 -2.65 -22.01 -10.32
N HIS A 126 -2.46 -22.32 -9.04
CA HIS A 126 -3.45 -22.92 -8.15
C HIS A 126 -3.79 -21.97 -7.01
N ASP A 127 -4.52 -22.48 -6.02
CA ASP A 127 -4.88 -21.73 -4.84
C ASP A 127 -3.65 -21.23 -4.08
N PHE A 128 -3.69 -20.00 -3.62
CA PHE A 128 -2.60 -19.41 -2.85
C PHE A 128 -3.10 -18.61 -1.67
N ALA A 129 -2.29 -18.56 -0.64
CA ALA A 129 -2.51 -17.77 0.57
C ALA A 129 -1.46 -16.67 0.68
N VAL A 130 -1.89 -15.47 1.07
CA VAL A 130 -1.00 -14.35 1.41
C VAL A 130 -0.97 -14.22 2.92
N ILE A 131 0.20 -14.44 3.53
CA ILE A 131 0.35 -14.49 4.99
C ILE A 131 1.44 -13.51 5.42
N SER A 132 1.08 -12.59 6.34
CA SER A 132 2.04 -11.70 6.99
C SER A 132 2.72 -12.40 8.15
N LEU A 133 4.04 -12.31 8.23
CA LEU A 133 4.83 -12.80 9.36
C LEU A 133 5.05 -11.73 10.45
N SER A 134 4.37 -10.58 10.34
CA SER A 134 4.42 -9.56 11.38
C SER A 134 3.57 -9.96 12.58
N ASP A 135 4.20 -10.06 13.74
CA ASP A 135 3.57 -10.36 15.03
C ASP A 135 3.13 -9.10 15.81
N LEU A 136 3.21 -7.92 15.19
CA LEU A 136 2.86 -6.67 15.86
C LEU A 136 1.38 -6.56 16.23
N LEU A 137 0.49 -7.11 15.40
CA LEU A 137 -0.97 -7.06 15.58
C LEU A 137 -1.62 -8.45 15.64
N THR A 138 -0.87 -9.50 15.32
CA THR A 138 -1.36 -10.89 15.27
C THR A 138 -0.41 -11.75 16.08
N PRO A 139 -0.88 -12.47 17.12
CA PRO A 139 -0.04 -13.39 17.89
C PRO A 139 0.64 -14.42 16.99
N TRP A 140 1.90 -14.77 17.31
CA TRP A 140 2.69 -15.69 16.51
C TRP A 140 2.03 -17.05 16.32
N GLU A 141 1.38 -17.56 17.35
CA GLU A 141 0.65 -18.83 17.31
C GLU A 141 -0.44 -18.85 16.24
N GLN A 142 -1.11 -17.71 16.02
CA GLN A 142 -2.10 -17.59 14.93
C GLN A 142 -1.46 -17.53 13.55
N ILE A 143 -0.25 -16.98 13.45
CA ILE A 143 0.52 -16.98 12.19
C ILE A 143 0.93 -18.41 11.85
N GLU A 144 1.45 -19.17 12.82
CA GLU A 144 1.80 -20.59 12.68
C GLU A 144 0.58 -21.43 12.26
N GLU A 145 -0.57 -21.27 12.91
CA GLU A 145 -1.80 -21.97 12.55
C GLU A 145 -2.21 -21.71 11.09
N ARG A 146 -2.10 -20.46 10.62
CA ARG A 146 -2.41 -20.11 9.22
C ARG A 146 -1.43 -20.74 8.24
N LEU A 147 -0.13 -20.77 8.59
CA LEU A 147 0.90 -21.39 7.78
C LEU A 147 0.68 -22.91 7.67
N GLU A 148 0.42 -23.57 8.79
CA GLU A 148 0.15 -25.01 8.84
C GLU A 148 -1.12 -25.35 8.05
N ALA A 149 -2.20 -24.60 8.21
CA ALA A 149 -3.46 -24.82 7.50
C ALA A 149 -3.28 -24.66 5.98
N ALA A 150 -2.59 -23.60 5.54
CA ALA A 150 -2.31 -23.38 4.13
C ALA A 150 -1.42 -24.47 3.52
N ALA A 151 -0.34 -24.85 4.24
CA ALA A 151 0.55 -25.91 3.79
C ALA A 151 -0.16 -27.27 3.73
N LYS A 152 -0.97 -27.61 4.74
CA LYS A 152 -1.75 -28.84 4.80
C LYS A 152 -2.80 -28.93 3.69
N ALA A 153 -3.38 -27.80 3.31
CA ALA A 153 -4.32 -27.68 2.21
C ALA A 153 -3.65 -27.68 0.82
N GLY A 154 -2.31 -27.62 0.75
CA GLY A 154 -1.56 -27.62 -0.51
C GLY A 154 -1.54 -26.26 -1.21
N PHE A 155 -1.78 -25.15 -0.49
CA PHE A 155 -1.72 -23.80 -1.06
C PHE A 155 -0.29 -23.37 -1.33
N VAL A 156 -0.09 -22.59 -2.38
CA VAL A 156 1.13 -21.79 -2.54
C VAL A 156 1.10 -20.66 -1.49
N ILE A 157 2.18 -20.48 -0.74
CA ILE A 157 2.22 -19.49 0.35
C ILE A 157 3.10 -18.31 -0.05
N CYS A 158 2.49 -17.11 -0.10
CA CYS A 158 3.19 -15.84 -0.30
C CYS A 158 3.43 -15.17 1.06
N LEU A 159 4.68 -15.11 1.50
CA LEU A 159 5.06 -14.54 2.77
C LEU A 159 5.34 -13.03 2.66
N TYR A 160 4.74 -12.26 3.56
CA TYR A 160 4.90 -10.81 3.66
C TYR A 160 5.47 -10.41 5.03
N ASN A 161 6.08 -9.23 5.09
CA ASN A 161 6.58 -8.64 6.32
C ASN A 161 7.52 -9.56 7.10
N CYS A 162 8.44 -10.24 6.39
CA CYS A 162 9.45 -11.09 7.00
C CYS A 162 10.44 -10.24 7.80
N LEU A 163 10.37 -10.31 9.13
CA LEU A 163 11.27 -9.56 10.05
C LEU A 163 12.71 -10.08 10.08
N LEU A 164 13.00 -11.18 9.38
CA LEU A 164 14.30 -11.86 9.41
C LEU A 164 15.44 -11.12 8.68
N TYR A 165 15.17 -9.93 8.11
CA TYR A 165 16.14 -9.16 7.33
C TYR A 165 16.38 -7.74 7.85
N THR A 166 16.00 -7.45 9.09
CA THR A 166 16.27 -6.16 9.75
C THR A 166 17.28 -6.29 10.86
#